data_2c655658f696ec0142e9ee8beb9bd9c5
#
_entry.id   2c655658f696ec0142e9ee8beb9bd9c5
#
_cell.length_a   1.000
_cell.length_b   1.000
_cell.length_c   1.000
_cell.angle_alpha   90.00
_cell.angle_beta   90.00
_cell.angle_gamma   90.00
#
_symmetry.space_group_name_H-M   'P 1'
#
loop_
_entity.id
_entity.type
_entity.pdbx_description
1 polymer ?
#
loop_
_entity_poly.entity_id
_entity_poly.type
_entity_poly.pdbx_seq_one_letter_code
_entity_poly.pdbx_strand_id
1 'polypeptide(L)'
;MAEYIEQGIFRISKSVGAESFAAVVGQMEGDGPLGYCFDKVVADSHFGQETWEKAESRFQLEAVRIAAQKADILKDDVDVICSGDLINQCIGSTYGLRELEIPFLGLYGACSTMAEGLLISSLLIDSGAAKRITAVT
;
A
#
# COMPACT_ATOMS: atom_id res chain seq x y z
N MET A 1 13.52 17.63 -9.58
CA MET A 1 12.12 17.52 -10.03
C MET A 1 12.07 16.45 -11.11
N ALA A 2 11.05 15.59 -11.06
CA ALA A 2 10.91 14.53 -12.05
C ALA A 2 10.92 15.09 -13.47
N GLU A 3 11.53 14.36 -14.40
CA GLU A 3 11.68 14.73 -15.80
C GLU A 3 10.95 13.71 -16.67
N TYR A 4 10.12 14.20 -17.60
CA TYR A 4 9.55 13.38 -18.63
C TYR A 4 10.62 13.11 -19.70
N ILE A 5 10.94 11.85 -19.92
CA ILE A 5 11.97 11.46 -20.93
C ILE A 5 11.31 11.18 -22.27
N GLU A 6 10.36 10.24 -22.29
CA GLU A 6 9.58 9.85 -23.44
C GLU A 6 8.28 9.17 -23.03
N GLN A 7 7.45 8.76 -23.97
CA GLN A 7 6.15 8.17 -23.67
C GLN A 7 6.26 7.03 -22.63
N GLY A 8 5.64 7.24 -21.48
CA GLY A 8 5.61 6.27 -20.37
C GLY A 8 6.87 6.21 -19.52
N ILE A 9 7.89 7.05 -19.76
CA ILE A 9 9.13 7.06 -19.01
C ILE A 9 9.34 8.38 -18.28
N PHE A 10 9.47 8.30 -16.95
CA PHE A 10 9.82 9.41 -16.09
C PHE A 10 11.14 9.12 -15.36
N ARG A 11 12.00 10.12 -15.30
CA ARG A 11 13.19 10.08 -14.46
C ARG A 11 12.92 10.79 -13.16
N ILE A 12 13.06 10.08 -12.05
CA ILE A 12 13.00 10.68 -10.71
C ILE A 12 14.36 11.28 -10.39
N SER A 13 14.42 12.56 -10.03
CA SER A 13 15.66 13.28 -9.83
C SER A 13 16.27 13.07 -8.45
N LYS A 14 15.44 12.81 -7.43
CA LYS A 14 15.88 12.49 -6.07
C LYS A 14 16.01 10.98 -5.90
N SER A 15 16.84 10.57 -4.96
CA SER A 15 16.87 9.17 -4.52
C SER A 15 15.61 8.90 -3.69
N VAL A 16 14.64 8.25 -4.29
CA VAL A 16 13.44 7.74 -3.63
C VAL A 16 13.62 6.24 -3.42
N GLY A 17 13.47 5.77 -2.20
CA GLY A 17 13.64 4.37 -1.84
C GLY A 17 12.51 3.85 -0.95
N ALA A 18 12.34 2.53 -0.91
CA ALA A 18 11.45 1.90 0.05
C ALA A 18 12.17 1.78 1.41
N GLU A 19 11.61 2.35 2.45
CA GLU A 19 12.10 2.20 3.83
C GLU A 19 11.71 0.83 4.40
N SER A 20 10.53 0.34 4.02
CA SER A 20 9.97 -0.93 4.47
C SER A 20 8.94 -1.45 3.48
N PHE A 21 8.62 -2.72 3.60
CA PHE A 21 7.50 -3.36 2.90
C PHE A 21 6.94 -4.50 3.74
N ALA A 22 5.68 -4.86 3.49
CA ALA A 22 5.04 -6.01 4.08
C ALA A 22 4.05 -6.65 3.11
N ALA A 23 3.90 -7.95 3.23
CA ALA A 23 2.90 -8.74 2.50
C ALA A 23 2.10 -9.59 3.47
N VAL A 24 0.79 -9.39 3.46
CA VAL A 24 -0.20 -10.17 4.23
C VAL A 24 -1.07 -10.93 3.25
N VAL A 25 -1.13 -12.22 3.36
CA VAL A 25 -1.76 -13.10 2.38
C VAL A 25 -2.73 -14.09 3.02
N GLY A 26 -3.62 -14.66 2.19
CA GLY A 26 -4.49 -15.76 2.59
C GLY A 26 -3.77 -17.11 2.58
N GLN A 27 -4.48 -18.14 3.02
CA GLN A 27 -3.94 -19.50 3.14
C GLN A 27 -3.44 -20.07 1.81
N MET A 28 -4.12 -19.79 0.69
CA MET A 28 -3.72 -20.31 -0.63
C MET A 28 -2.29 -19.87 -1.01
N GLU A 29 -1.97 -18.60 -0.77
CA GLU A 29 -0.63 -18.07 -1.01
C GLU A 29 0.37 -18.61 0.02
N GLY A 30 -0.07 -18.77 1.27
CA GLY A 30 0.74 -19.36 2.34
C GLY A 30 1.15 -20.80 2.08
N ASP A 31 0.28 -21.59 1.45
CA ASP A 31 0.56 -22.99 1.06
C ASP A 31 1.37 -23.07 -0.24
N GLY A 32 1.55 -21.96 -0.92
CA GLY A 32 2.33 -21.87 -2.16
C GLY A 32 3.84 -21.94 -1.93
N PRO A 33 4.62 -22.03 -3.02
CA PRO A 33 6.07 -22.18 -2.94
C PRO A 33 6.79 -20.98 -2.31
N LEU A 34 6.14 -19.81 -2.23
CA LEU A 34 6.66 -18.58 -1.63
C LEU A 34 6.04 -18.28 -0.26
N GLY A 35 5.31 -19.21 0.34
CA GLY A 35 4.62 -19.01 1.62
C GLY A 35 5.52 -18.49 2.74
N TYR A 36 6.76 -18.92 2.75
CA TYR A 36 7.77 -18.50 3.73
C TYR A 36 8.28 -17.06 3.54
N CYS A 37 7.98 -16.42 2.41
CA CYS A 37 8.40 -15.05 2.10
C CYS A 37 7.42 -13.99 2.65
N PHE A 38 6.19 -14.39 2.99
CA PHE A 38 5.18 -13.44 3.45
C PHE A 38 5.32 -13.11 4.92
N ASP A 39 5.03 -11.88 5.28
CA ASP A 39 5.13 -11.42 6.67
C ASP A 39 4.02 -12.03 7.55
N LYS A 40 2.86 -12.27 6.95
CA LYS A 40 1.73 -12.89 7.65
C LYS A 40 0.87 -13.70 6.70
N VAL A 41 0.59 -14.92 7.08
CA VAL A 41 -0.39 -15.80 6.43
C VAL A 41 -1.63 -15.88 7.31
N VAL A 42 -2.79 -15.59 6.75
CA VAL A 42 -4.09 -15.63 7.45
C VAL A 42 -4.86 -16.86 6.96
N ALA A 43 -5.11 -17.81 7.85
CA ALA A 43 -5.78 -19.07 7.51
C ALA A 43 -7.24 -18.88 7.06
N ASP A 44 -7.94 -17.91 7.66
CA ASP A 44 -9.28 -17.52 7.26
C ASP A 44 -9.23 -16.42 6.19
N SER A 45 -9.65 -16.73 4.95
CA SER A 45 -9.67 -15.78 3.84
C SER A 45 -10.56 -14.55 4.09
N HIS A 46 -11.51 -14.63 4.99
CA HIS A 46 -12.30 -13.49 5.45
C HIS A 46 -11.63 -12.67 6.55
N PHE A 47 -10.50 -13.12 7.07
CA PHE A 47 -9.80 -12.47 8.19
C PHE A 47 -10.73 -12.17 9.38
N GLY A 48 -11.66 -13.07 9.67
CA GLY A 48 -12.67 -12.89 10.71
C GLY A 48 -13.76 -11.87 10.38
N GLN A 49 -13.86 -11.41 9.14
CA GLN A 49 -14.82 -10.42 8.72
C GLN A 49 -16.05 -11.05 8.06
N GLU A 50 -17.17 -10.32 8.04
CA GLU A 50 -18.43 -10.79 7.48
C GLU A 50 -18.50 -10.70 5.95
N THR A 51 -17.77 -9.77 5.33
CA THR A 51 -17.78 -9.53 3.89
C THR A 51 -16.36 -9.45 3.32
N TRP A 52 -16.24 -9.69 2.02
CA TRP A 52 -14.95 -9.61 1.32
C TRP A 52 -14.34 -8.22 1.35
N GLU A 53 -15.15 -7.16 1.26
CA GLU A 53 -14.67 -5.77 1.34
C GLU A 53 -14.08 -5.46 2.71
N LYS A 54 -14.71 -5.96 3.78
CA LYS A 54 -14.17 -5.82 5.14
C LYS A 54 -12.89 -6.66 5.31
N ALA A 55 -12.83 -7.83 4.69
CA ALA A 55 -11.63 -8.66 4.69
C ALA A 55 -10.48 -7.94 3.99
N GLU A 56 -10.69 -7.43 2.77
CA GLU A 56 -9.70 -6.65 2.03
C GLU A 56 -9.21 -5.44 2.84
N SER A 57 -10.14 -4.68 3.45
CA SER A 57 -9.81 -3.59 4.38
C SER A 57 -8.87 -4.04 5.49
N ARG A 58 -9.12 -5.22 6.06
CA ARG A 58 -8.32 -5.76 7.16
C ARG A 58 -6.94 -6.20 6.71
N PHE A 59 -6.84 -6.83 5.53
CA PHE A 59 -5.56 -7.21 4.94
C PHE A 59 -4.68 -5.98 4.69
N GLN A 60 -5.22 -4.93 4.07
CA GLN A 60 -4.48 -3.69 3.81
C GLN A 60 -4.00 -3.02 5.10
N LEU A 61 -4.89 -2.85 6.08
CA LEU A 61 -4.54 -2.26 7.37
C LEU A 61 -3.42 -3.02 8.07
N GLU A 62 -3.50 -4.34 8.06
CA GLU A 62 -2.48 -5.18 8.68
C GLU A 62 -1.12 -5.08 7.96
N ALA A 63 -1.13 -5.04 6.62
CA ALA A 63 0.09 -4.83 5.85
C ALA A 63 0.75 -3.48 6.17
N VAL A 64 -0.02 -2.41 6.25
CA VAL A 64 0.50 -1.09 6.64
C VAL A 64 1.10 -1.12 8.04
N ARG A 65 0.42 -1.75 9.01
CA ARG A 65 0.92 -1.87 10.38
C ARG A 65 2.24 -2.64 10.47
N ILE A 66 2.34 -3.75 9.77
CA ILE A 66 3.57 -4.55 9.77
C ILE A 66 4.70 -3.77 9.09
N ALA A 67 4.44 -3.12 7.96
CA ALA A 67 5.45 -2.30 7.28
C ALA A 67 5.95 -1.16 8.18
N ALA A 68 5.04 -0.43 8.83
CA ALA A 68 5.39 0.65 9.76
C ALA A 68 6.20 0.13 10.96
N GLN A 69 5.80 -1.00 11.54
CA GLN A 69 6.52 -1.64 12.64
C GLN A 69 7.94 -2.05 12.23
N LYS A 70 8.13 -2.62 11.04
CA LYS A 70 9.45 -3.05 10.54
C LYS A 70 10.42 -1.87 10.37
N ALA A 71 9.92 -0.69 10.08
CA ALA A 71 10.70 0.53 9.89
C ALA A 71 10.76 1.42 11.14
N ASP A 72 10.10 1.03 12.23
CA ASP A 72 9.94 1.85 13.45
C ASP A 72 9.32 3.24 13.15
N ILE A 73 8.30 3.24 12.29
CA ILE A 73 7.59 4.45 11.84
C ILE A 73 6.27 4.58 12.58
N LEU A 74 5.99 5.77 13.10
CA LEU A 74 4.69 6.13 13.68
C LEU A 74 3.76 6.68 12.60
N LYS A 75 2.45 6.63 12.84
CA LYS A 75 1.45 7.18 11.90
C LYS A 75 1.69 8.65 11.57
N ASP A 76 2.12 9.44 12.54
CA ASP A 76 2.38 10.88 12.39
C ASP A 76 3.63 11.19 11.53
N ASP A 77 4.43 10.17 11.24
CA ASP A 77 5.59 10.28 10.35
C ASP A 77 5.23 10.10 8.87
N VAL A 78 3.99 9.70 8.56
CA VAL A 78 3.51 9.45 7.21
C VAL A 78 2.66 10.61 6.72
N ASP A 79 3.06 11.24 5.64
CA ASP A 79 2.37 12.43 5.10
C ASP A 79 1.08 12.07 4.34
N VAL A 80 1.09 10.94 3.61
CA VAL A 80 0.01 10.53 2.72
C VAL A 80 -0.02 9.01 2.57
N ILE A 81 -1.22 8.45 2.42
CA ILE A 81 -1.44 7.08 1.94
C ILE A 81 -1.96 7.13 0.51
N CYS A 82 -1.31 6.40 -0.39
CA CYS A 82 -1.78 6.13 -1.74
C CYS A 82 -2.32 4.70 -1.78
N SER A 83 -3.61 4.51 -1.95
CA SER A 83 -4.22 3.19 -1.90
C SER A 83 -5.44 3.06 -2.82
N GLY A 84 -5.69 1.84 -3.23
CA GLY A 84 -6.91 1.41 -3.87
C GLY A 84 -7.17 -0.04 -3.54
N ASP A 85 -8.33 -0.51 -3.93
CA ASP A 85 -8.74 -1.89 -3.73
C ASP A 85 -9.21 -2.52 -5.04
N LEU A 86 -9.35 -3.82 -5.03
CA LEU A 86 -9.76 -4.59 -6.19
C LEU A 86 -11.27 -4.79 -6.23
N ILE A 87 -11.91 -4.93 -5.06
CA ILE A 87 -13.28 -5.41 -4.97
C ILE A 87 -14.29 -4.29 -5.20
N ASN A 88 -14.09 -3.10 -4.63
CA ASN A 88 -15.14 -2.10 -4.60
C ASN A 88 -14.66 -0.64 -4.66
N GLN A 89 -13.87 -0.29 -5.65
CA GLN A 89 -13.59 1.09 -6.05
C GLN A 89 -13.20 2.04 -4.90
N CYS A 90 -12.15 1.69 -4.15
CA CYS A 90 -11.63 2.43 -2.99
C CYS A 90 -12.50 2.39 -1.72
N ILE A 91 -13.58 1.64 -1.68
CA ILE A 91 -14.39 1.50 -0.46
C ILE A 91 -13.61 0.70 0.59
N GLY A 92 -13.06 -0.45 0.21
CA GLY A 92 -12.27 -1.30 1.09
C GLY A 92 -11.08 -0.55 1.69
N SER A 93 -10.29 0.09 0.84
CA SER A 93 -9.11 0.86 1.24
C SER A 93 -9.47 2.08 2.10
N THR A 94 -10.48 2.86 1.71
CA THR A 94 -10.90 4.05 2.45
C THR A 94 -11.37 3.70 3.86
N TYR A 95 -12.25 2.70 4.00
CA TYR A 95 -12.75 2.31 5.30
C TYR A 95 -11.71 1.59 6.15
N GLY A 96 -10.86 0.78 5.53
CA GLY A 96 -9.82 0.03 6.23
C GLY A 96 -8.74 0.92 6.82
N LEU A 97 -8.34 1.95 6.09
CA LEU A 97 -7.21 2.80 6.47
C LEU A 97 -7.59 4.06 7.24
N ARG A 98 -8.90 4.40 7.32
CA ARG A 98 -9.38 5.62 7.99
C ARG A 98 -8.95 5.75 9.45
N GLU A 99 -8.79 4.63 10.17
CA GLU A 99 -8.38 4.65 11.57
C GLU A 99 -6.95 5.16 11.78
N LEU A 100 -6.15 5.19 10.71
CA LEU A 100 -4.79 5.73 10.76
C LEU A 100 -4.79 7.26 10.78
N GLU A 101 -5.90 7.90 10.38
CA GLU A 101 -6.06 9.38 10.36
C GLU A 101 -4.99 10.10 9.52
N ILE A 102 -4.46 9.43 8.50
CA ILE A 102 -3.47 9.96 7.56
C ILE A 102 -4.20 10.42 6.29
N PRO A 103 -3.79 11.55 5.66
CA PRO A 103 -4.32 11.96 4.36
C PRO A 103 -4.30 10.84 3.34
N PHE A 104 -5.40 10.68 2.58
CA PHE A 104 -5.60 9.53 1.71
C PHE A 104 -5.82 9.96 0.26
N LEU A 105 -5.07 9.35 -0.66
CA LEU A 105 -5.27 9.44 -2.10
C LEU A 105 -5.77 8.10 -2.63
N GLY A 106 -7.03 8.09 -3.07
CA GLY A 106 -7.66 6.90 -3.67
C GLY A 106 -7.21 6.69 -5.11
N LEU A 107 -6.78 5.47 -5.42
CA LEU A 107 -6.32 5.04 -6.74
C LEU A 107 -7.28 4.03 -7.35
N TYR A 108 -7.49 4.10 -8.65
CA TYR A 108 -8.44 3.25 -9.38
C TYR A 108 -7.75 2.31 -10.38
N GLY A 109 -6.58 1.82 -10.03
CA GLY A 109 -5.74 1.00 -10.90
C GLY A 109 -6.10 -0.50 -10.92
N ALA A 110 -6.98 -0.99 -10.06
CA ALA A 110 -7.23 -2.42 -9.87
C ALA A 110 -5.89 -3.19 -9.73
N CYS A 111 -5.57 -4.11 -10.64
CA CYS A 111 -4.31 -4.87 -10.61
C CYS A 111 -3.04 -4.00 -10.74
N SER A 112 -3.14 -2.77 -11.23
CA SER A 112 -2.02 -1.84 -11.36
C SER A 112 -1.89 -0.87 -10.18
N THR A 113 -2.76 -0.92 -9.19
CA THR A 113 -2.81 0.03 -8.07
C THR A 113 -1.47 0.14 -7.33
N MET A 114 -0.78 -0.96 -7.08
CA MET A 114 0.54 -0.91 -6.44
C MET A 114 1.57 -0.13 -7.29
N ALA A 115 1.64 -0.41 -8.58
CA ALA A 115 2.56 0.29 -9.49
C ALA A 115 2.20 1.78 -9.61
N GLU A 116 0.92 2.11 -9.71
CA GLU A 116 0.40 3.47 -9.71
C GLU A 116 0.74 4.20 -8.41
N GLY A 117 0.51 3.56 -7.26
CA GLY A 117 0.85 4.09 -5.94
C GLY A 117 2.33 4.38 -5.78
N LEU A 118 3.21 3.48 -6.22
CA LEU A 118 4.66 3.68 -6.20
C LEU A 118 5.09 4.84 -7.11
N LEU A 119 4.49 4.96 -8.30
CA LEU A 119 4.78 6.06 -9.23
C LEU A 119 4.37 7.41 -8.63
N ILE A 120 3.12 7.53 -8.17
CA ILE A 120 2.59 8.76 -7.58
C ILE A 120 3.39 9.15 -6.33
N SER A 121 3.67 8.19 -5.45
CA SER A 121 4.50 8.41 -4.25
C SER A 121 5.88 8.95 -4.61
N SER A 122 6.52 8.37 -5.62
CA SER A 122 7.84 8.80 -6.09
C SER A 122 7.81 10.24 -6.62
N LEU A 123 6.78 10.59 -7.39
CA LEU A 123 6.60 11.94 -7.92
C LEU A 123 6.35 12.98 -6.81
N LEU A 124 5.51 12.65 -5.82
CA LEU A 124 5.23 13.54 -4.68
C LEU A 124 6.48 13.77 -3.81
N ILE A 125 7.26 12.73 -3.57
CA ILE A 125 8.53 12.85 -2.82
C ILE A 125 9.55 13.66 -3.62
N ASP A 126 9.68 13.40 -4.91
CA ASP A 126 10.62 14.11 -5.78
C ASP A 126 10.27 15.61 -5.89
N SER A 127 8.99 15.95 -5.95
CA SER A 127 8.52 17.34 -5.96
C SER A 127 8.74 18.06 -4.63
N GLY A 128 8.92 17.34 -3.53
CA GLY A 128 9.00 17.87 -2.19
C GLY A 128 7.65 18.11 -1.52
N ALA A 129 6.56 17.66 -2.12
CA ALA A 129 5.21 17.76 -1.55
C ALA A 129 5.01 16.82 -0.35
N ALA A 130 5.76 15.74 -0.28
CA ALA A 130 5.77 14.80 0.83
C ALA A 130 7.19 14.28 1.08
N LYS A 131 7.44 13.73 2.26
CA LYS A 131 8.70 13.09 2.66
C LYS A 131 8.57 11.59 2.76
N ARG A 132 7.45 11.13 3.32
CA ARG A 132 7.17 9.71 3.55
C ARG A 132 5.74 9.39 3.16
N ILE A 133 5.58 8.38 2.32
CA ILE A 133 4.28 7.98 1.77
C ILE A 133 4.14 6.46 1.91
N THR A 134 2.96 6.00 2.27
CA THR A 134 2.61 4.59 2.22
C THR A 134 1.85 4.30 0.93
N ALA A 135 2.32 3.35 0.14
CA ALA A 135 1.57 2.77 -0.97
C ALA A 135 1.09 1.38 -0.56
N VAL A 136 -0.21 1.12 -0.68
CA VAL A 136 -0.84 -0.15 -0.30
C VAL A 136 -2.00 -0.51 -1.21
N THR A 137 -2.21 -1.79 -1.45
CA THR A 137 -3.36 -2.32 -2.21
C THR A 137 -3.75 -3.68 -1.69
#